data_e0ad9a4bd44dc44b1a2d7a22add252d3
#
_entry.id   e0ad9a4bd44dc44b1a2d7a22add252d3
#
_cell.length_a   1.000
_cell.length_b   1.000
_cell.length_c   1.000
_cell.angle_alpha   90.00
_cell.angle_beta   90.00
_cell.angle_gamma   90.00
#
_symmetry.space_group_name_H-M   'P 1'
#
loop_
_entity.id
_entity.type
_entity.pdbx_description
1 polymer ?
#
loop_
_entity_poly.entity_id
_entity_poly.type
_entity_poly.pdbx_seq_one_letter_code
_entity_poly.pdbx_strand_id
1 'polypeptide(L)'
;MPLPLSPHSQAIADFLAALDGFPVLQGPRVRLRGPREDDAAALFALFGDARVTRFWSRPPMQDIAEARELIEQIHAGRQARTLLNWAIADETDALIGTCTLFRFEAAHRRAEIGYALHSDHWGRGLAREATALALDWAVDTVGLHRIDAGIDPDNQASRALLHRHGFLTEGRQRESFFVGERVTDSELLGLLASDWRQRRAAAAAAVR
;
A
#
# COMPACT_ATOMS: atom_id res chain seq x y z
N MET A 1 -31.31 1.93 -9.27
CA MET A 1 -30.88 1.30 -7.99
C MET A 1 -29.61 0.49 -8.27
N PRO A 2 -28.57 0.56 -7.45
CA PRO A 2 -27.43 -0.33 -7.58
C PRO A 2 -27.88 -1.79 -7.39
N LEU A 3 -27.24 -2.70 -8.13
CA LEU A 3 -27.50 -4.14 -7.98
C LEU A 3 -27.05 -4.61 -6.58
N PRO A 4 -27.72 -5.60 -5.98
CA PRO A 4 -27.31 -6.19 -4.71
C PRO A 4 -25.91 -6.80 -4.85
N LEU A 5 -25.11 -6.73 -3.79
CA LEU A 5 -23.80 -7.35 -3.74
C LEU A 5 -23.93 -8.89 -3.79
N SER A 6 -22.93 -9.55 -4.40
CA SER A 6 -22.81 -11.00 -4.27
C SER A 6 -22.51 -11.39 -2.81
N PRO A 7 -22.79 -12.64 -2.38
CA PRO A 7 -22.46 -13.06 -1.02
C PRO A 7 -21.00 -12.85 -0.62
N HIS A 8 -20.06 -13.08 -1.54
CA HIS A 8 -18.63 -12.82 -1.31
C HIS A 8 -18.32 -11.32 -1.17
N SER A 9 -18.93 -10.48 -2.02
CA SER A 9 -18.77 -9.03 -1.94
C SER A 9 -19.36 -8.47 -0.66
N GLN A 10 -20.50 -9.01 -0.21
CA GLN A 10 -21.12 -8.62 1.06
C GLN A 10 -20.22 -9.01 2.25
N ALA A 11 -19.66 -10.21 2.25
CA ALA A 11 -18.73 -10.64 3.29
C ALA A 11 -17.49 -9.72 3.41
N ILE A 12 -16.94 -9.24 2.29
CA ILE A 12 -15.85 -8.26 2.29
C ILE A 12 -16.31 -6.93 2.89
N ALA A 13 -17.50 -6.44 2.48
CA ALA A 13 -18.03 -5.19 3.01
C ALA A 13 -18.26 -5.29 4.52
N ASP A 14 -18.82 -6.40 4.99
CA ASP A 14 -19.09 -6.66 6.41
C ASP A 14 -17.78 -6.79 7.20
N PHE A 15 -16.77 -7.47 6.64
CA PHE A 15 -15.44 -7.59 7.25
C PHE A 15 -14.80 -6.20 7.43
N LEU A 16 -14.76 -5.39 6.37
CA LEU A 16 -14.20 -4.04 6.43
C LEU A 16 -15.00 -3.14 7.38
N ALA A 17 -16.32 -3.36 7.47
CA ALA A 17 -17.19 -2.65 8.40
C ALA A 17 -16.91 -2.99 9.87
N ALA A 18 -16.62 -4.25 10.15
CA ALA A 18 -16.36 -4.75 11.50
C ALA A 18 -14.91 -4.54 11.95
N LEU A 19 -14.02 -4.09 11.05
CA LEU A 19 -12.60 -3.92 11.36
C LEU A 19 -12.39 -2.81 12.40
N ASP A 20 -11.99 -3.20 13.59
CA ASP A 20 -11.68 -2.28 14.69
C ASP A 20 -10.16 -2.08 14.80
N GLY A 21 -9.68 -0.89 14.40
CA GLY A 21 -8.27 -0.55 14.40
C GLY A 21 -7.50 -0.99 13.14
N PHE A 22 -6.19 -0.89 13.24
CA PHE A 22 -5.25 -1.37 12.23
C PHE A 22 -4.82 -2.79 12.59
N PRO A 23 -5.02 -3.78 11.73
CA PRO A 23 -4.46 -5.11 11.97
C PRO A 23 -2.92 -5.02 12.01
N VAL A 24 -2.31 -5.69 12.98
CA VAL A 24 -0.85 -5.81 13.05
C VAL A 24 -0.45 -7.02 12.24
N LEU A 25 0.39 -6.82 11.22
CA LEU A 25 0.90 -7.86 10.35
C LEU A 25 2.40 -8.02 10.60
N GLN A 26 2.80 -9.20 11.08
CA GLN A 26 4.17 -9.46 11.50
C GLN A 26 4.95 -10.19 10.42
N GLY A 27 6.09 -9.62 10.00
CA GLY A 27 7.09 -10.23 9.14
C GLY A 27 8.40 -10.52 9.90
N PRO A 28 9.38 -11.13 9.22
CA PRO A 28 10.68 -11.43 9.81
C PRO A 28 11.51 -10.21 10.22
N ARG A 29 11.46 -9.10 9.47
CA ARG A 29 12.29 -7.90 9.67
C ARG A 29 11.47 -6.62 9.77
N VAL A 30 10.21 -6.66 9.33
CA VAL A 30 9.30 -5.52 9.43
C VAL A 30 7.95 -5.99 9.95
N ARG A 31 7.22 -5.06 10.53
CA ARG A 31 5.80 -5.24 10.81
C ARG A 31 4.99 -4.08 10.28
N LEU A 32 3.74 -4.34 9.95
CA LEU A 32 2.76 -3.32 9.63
C LEU A 32 1.89 -3.08 10.85
N ARG A 33 1.80 -1.84 11.31
CA ARG A 33 0.96 -1.40 12.43
C ARG A 33 0.29 -0.07 12.13
N GLY A 34 -0.70 0.31 12.89
CA GLY A 34 -1.25 1.66 12.80
C GLY A 34 -0.18 2.71 13.09
N PRO A 35 -0.18 3.85 12.36
CA PRO A 35 0.68 4.97 12.71
C PRO A 35 0.25 5.57 14.05
N ARG A 36 1.22 6.11 14.80
CA ARG A 36 1.06 6.72 16.11
C ARG A 36 1.42 8.18 16.05
N GLU A 37 1.04 8.94 17.05
CA GLU A 37 1.36 10.36 17.13
C GLU A 37 2.89 10.59 17.22
N ASP A 38 3.61 9.73 17.91
CA ASP A 38 5.08 9.76 18.04
C ASP A 38 5.82 9.37 16.74
N ASP A 39 5.14 8.81 15.73
CA ASP A 39 5.71 8.58 14.40
C ASP A 39 5.84 9.88 13.57
N ALA A 40 5.33 11.03 14.03
CA ALA A 40 5.30 12.27 13.24
C ALA A 40 6.68 12.71 12.74
N ALA A 41 7.71 12.60 13.57
CA ALA A 41 9.08 12.95 13.17
C ALA A 41 9.62 12.03 12.07
N ALA A 42 9.36 10.72 12.16
CA ALA A 42 9.77 9.74 11.15
C ALA A 42 8.99 9.90 9.84
N LEU A 43 7.69 10.20 9.89
CA LEU A 43 6.88 10.51 8.71
C LEU A 43 7.32 11.81 8.04
N PHE A 44 7.68 12.83 8.82
CA PHE A 44 8.22 14.07 8.28
C PHE A 44 9.56 13.80 7.58
N ALA A 45 10.47 13.03 8.18
CA ALA A 45 11.72 12.63 7.55
C ALA A 45 11.48 11.84 6.25
N LEU A 46 10.52 10.92 6.24
CA LEU A 46 10.14 10.12 5.08
C LEU A 46 9.63 10.99 3.93
N PHE A 47 8.62 11.81 4.18
CA PHE A 47 7.93 12.59 3.13
C PHE A 47 8.53 13.99 2.89
N GLY A 48 9.50 14.42 3.71
CA GLY A 48 10.35 15.58 3.45
C GLY A 48 11.54 15.26 2.53
N ASP A 49 11.89 13.98 2.38
CA ASP A 49 12.97 13.56 1.47
C ASP A 49 12.50 13.63 0.00
N ALA A 50 13.10 14.54 -0.77
CA ALA A 50 12.79 14.73 -2.19
C ALA A 50 13.09 13.47 -3.03
N ARG A 51 13.98 12.57 -2.58
CA ARG A 51 14.25 11.29 -3.24
C ARG A 51 13.04 10.35 -3.13
N VAL A 52 12.39 10.31 -1.96
CA VAL A 52 11.20 9.52 -1.69
C VAL A 52 9.99 10.08 -2.41
N THR A 53 9.81 11.40 -2.35
CA THR A 53 8.64 12.08 -2.91
C THR A 53 8.73 12.36 -4.41
N ARG A 54 9.87 12.05 -5.06
CA ARG A 54 10.08 12.24 -6.50
C ARG A 54 8.93 11.74 -7.37
N PHE A 55 8.35 10.60 -7.02
CA PHE A 55 7.24 9.94 -7.73
C PHE A 55 5.94 9.91 -6.90
N TRP A 56 5.86 10.77 -5.90
CA TRP A 56 4.71 10.85 -5.00
C TRP A 56 3.66 11.83 -5.51
N SER A 57 2.47 11.75 -4.94
CA SER A 57 1.30 12.57 -5.31
C SER A 57 1.32 14.00 -4.79
N ARG A 58 2.34 14.37 -4.04
CA ARG A 58 2.47 15.71 -3.45
C ARG A 58 3.95 16.07 -3.32
N PRO A 59 4.27 17.39 -3.23
CA PRO A 59 5.64 17.84 -2.97
C PRO A 59 6.13 17.37 -1.61
N PRO A 60 7.47 17.46 -1.36
CA PRO A 60 8.04 17.16 -0.05
C PRO A 60 7.42 18.02 1.05
N MET A 61 7.18 17.42 2.22
CA MET A 61 6.71 18.12 3.41
C MET A 61 7.72 19.18 3.85
N GLN A 62 7.23 20.32 4.28
CA GLN A 62 8.04 21.46 4.73
C GLN A 62 7.97 21.67 6.25
N ASP A 63 6.93 21.13 6.91
CA ASP A 63 6.72 21.26 8.35
C ASP A 63 6.26 19.92 8.96
N ILE A 64 6.71 19.65 10.19
CA ILE A 64 6.28 18.46 10.93
C ILE A 64 4.77 18.46 11.23
N ALA A 65 4.13 19.62 11.22
CA ALA A 65 2.67 19.71 11.35
C ALA A 65 1.95 18.96 10.23
N GLU A 66 2.49 18.97 8.99
CA GLU A 66 1.94 18.20 7.87
C GLU A 66 1.97 16.67 8.12
N ALA A 67 2.99 16.20 8.84
CA ALA A 67 3.07 14.77 9.20
C ALA A 67 2.04 14.42 10.28
N ARG A 68 1.78 15.31 11.25
CA ARG A 68 0.71 15.12 12.25
C ARG A 68 -0.66 15.10 11.59
N GLU A 69 -0.93 16.06 10.70
CA GLU A 69 -2.18 16.08 9.91
C GLU A 69 -2.34 14.80 9.08
N LEU A 70 -1.25 14.27 8.49
CA LEU A 70 -1.29 13.01 7.77
C LEU A 70 -1.69 11.85 8.68
N ILE A 71 -1.17 11.77 9.91
CA ILE A 71 -1.56 10.74 10.88
C ILE A 71 -3.06 10.84 11.18
N GLU A 72 -3.58 12.04 11.43
CA GLU A 72 -5.00 12.27 11.65
C GLU A 72 -5.84 11.85 10.44
N GLN A 73 -5.43 12.23 9.22
CA GLN A 73 -6.09 11.83 7.98
C GLN A 73 -6.10 10.30 7.79
N ILE A 74 -5.01 9.62 8.15
CA ILE A 74 -4.92 8.16 8.09
C ILE A 74 -5.93 7.52 9.06
N HIS A 75 -6.02 8.02 10.28
CA HIS A 75 -7.00 7.52 11.25
C HIS A 75 -8.45 7.81 10.82
N ALA A 76 -8.72 9.01 10.32
CA ALA A 76 -10.02 9.37 9.78
C ALA A 76 -10.40 8.52 8.55
N GLY A 77 -9.46 8.29 7.63
CA GLY A 77 -9.67 7.44 6.46
C GLY A 77 -9.95 5.97 6.83
N ARG A 78 -9.28 5.46 7.88
CA ARG A 78 -9.59 4.14 8.43
C ARG A 78 -11.01 4.10 9.00
N GLN A 79 -11.40 5.09 9.81
CA GLN A 79 -12.75 5.17 10.37
C GLN A 79 -13.82 5.26 9.26
N ALA A 80 -13.53 6.04 8.21
CA ALA A 80 -14.39 6.14 7.01
C ALA A 80 -14.31 4.92 6.10
N ARG A 81 -13.44 3.93 6.38
CA ARG A 81 -13.24 2.70 5.59
C ARG A 81 -12.78 2.96 4.15
N THR A 82 -12.11 4.08 3.93
CA THR A 82 -11.60 4.47 2.60
C THR A 82 -10.18 3.99 2.35
N LEU A 83 -9.42 3.78 3.43
CA LEU A 83 -8.03 3.31 3.36
C LEU A 83 -7.59 2.62 4.65
N LEU A 84 -6.57 1.78 4.50
CA LEU A 84 -5.72 1.27 5.57
C LEU A 84 -4.28 1.63 5.21
N ASN A 85 -3.73 2.62 5.90
CA ASN A 85 -2.35 3.05 5.72
C ASN A 85 -1.56 2.65 6.97
N TRP A 86 -0.77 1.60 6.86
CA TRP A 86 0.10 1.13 7.93
C TRP A 86 1.42 1.88 7.94
N ALA A 87 1.97 2.10 9.12
CA ALA A 87 3.38 2.30 9.34
C ALA A 87 4.12 0.98 9.05
N ILE A 88 5.15 1.03 8.21
CA ILE A 88 6.15 -0.04 8.13
C ILE A 88 7.14 0.23 9.27
N ALA A 89 7.13 -0.62 10.28
CA ALA A 89 8.03 -0.52 11.42
C ALA A 89 9.13 -1.58 11.34
N ASP A 90 10.34 -1.22 11.74
CA ASP A 90 11.49 -2.13 11.81
C ASP A 90 11.49 -2.93 13.12
N GLU A 91 12.57 -3.67 13.38
CA GLU A 91 12.75 -4.51 14.57
C GLU A 91 12.76 -3.69 15.89
N THR A 92 13.08 -2.40 15.83
CA THR A 92 13.06 -1.49 16.98
C THR A 92 11.71 -0.80 17.19
N ASP A 93 10.71 -1.12 16.34
CA ASP A 93 9.40 -0.48 16.24
C ASP A 93 9.45 0.96 15.67
N ALA A 94 10.58 1.40 15.13
CA ALA A 94 10.69 2.69 14.46
C ALA A 94 10.00 2.66 13.10
N LEU A 95 9.22 3.71 12.77
CA LEU A 95 8.63 3.87 11.46
C LEU A 95 9.73 4.15 10.43
N ILE A 96 9.83 3.28 9.42
CA ILE A 96 10.76 3.39 8.29
C ILE A 96 10.06 3.61 6.95
N GLY A 97 8.73 3.56 6.92
CA GLY A 97 7.95 3.72 5.69
C GLY A 97 6.46 3.57 5.93
N THR A 98 5.69 3.56 4.85
CA THR A 98 4.24 3.33 4.86
C THR A 98 3.83 2.32 3.80
N CYS A 99 2.75 1.56 4.09
CA CYS A 99 2.10 0.67 3.14
C CYS A 99 0.58 0.87 3.24
N THR A 100 -0.08 1.12 2.13
CA THR A 100 -1.48 1.51 2.09
C THR A 100 -2.27 0.59 1.19
N LEU A 101 -3.44 0.14 1.66
CA LEU A 101 -4.53 -0.35 0.81
C LEU A 101 -5.64 0.70 0.82
N PHE A 102 -6.11 1.08 -0.34
CA PHE A 102 -7.11 2.14 -0.51
C PHE A 102 -8.03 1.85 -1.71
N ARG A 103 -9.04 2.69 -1.95
CA ARG A 103 -10.02 2.47 -3.00
C ARG A 103 -10.65 1.07 -2.93
N PHE A 104 -11.07 0.68 -1.72
CA PHE A 104 -11.75 -0.60 -1.54
C PHE A 104 -13.09 -0.60 -2.28
N GLU A 105 -13.22 -1.50 -3.25
CA GLU A 105 -14.44 -1.73 -4.01
C GLU A 105 -14.97 -3.14 -3.73
N ALA A 106 -15.72 -3.29 -2.65
CA ALA A 106 -16.25 -4.60 -2.24
C ALA A 106 -17.10 -5.27 -3.34
N ALA A 107 -17.88 -4.49 -4.11
CA ALA A 107 -18.65 -5.00 -5.23
C ALA A 107 -17.80 -5.72 -6.28
N HIS A 108 -16.59 -5.24 -6.51
CA HIS A 108 -15.61 -5.78 -7.46
C HIS A 108 -14.48 -6.56 -6.76
N ARG A 109 -14.54 -6.69 -5.44
CA ARG A 109 -13.55 -7.41 -4.61
C ARG A 109 -12.11 -6.98 -4.91
N ARG A 110 -11.88 -5.67 -5.01
CA ARG A 110 -10.57 -5.11 -5.33
C ARG A 110 -10.21 -3.93 -4.42
N ALA A 111 -8.92 -3.65 -4.35
CA ALA A 111 -8.34 -2.46 -3.76
C ALA A 111 -7.07 -2.07 -4.53
N GLU A 112 -6.55 -0.88 -4.25
CA GLU A 112 -5.28 -0.40 -4.78
C GLU A 112 -4.22 -0.41 -3.67
N ILE A 113 -2.96 -0.74 -4.02
CA ILE A 113 -1.83 -0.72 -3.09
C ILE A 113 -0.87 0.41 -3.42
N GLY A 114 -0.41 1.11 -2.35
CA GLY A 114 0.67 2.10 -2.43
C GLY A 114 1.65 1.91 -1.27
N TYR A 115 2.89 2.35 -1.44
CA TYR A 115 3.91 2.25 -0.41
C TYR A 115 5.02 3.27 -0.60
N ALA A 116 5.65 3.66 0.50
CA ALA A 116 6.87 4.45 0.53
C ALA A 116 7.83 3.87 1.57
N LEU A 117 9.12 3.99 1.32
CA LEU A 117 10.16 3.59 2.27
C LEU A 117 11.21 4.69 2.34
N HIS A 118 11.69 5.01 3.54
CA HIS A 118 12.77 5.98 3.73
C HIS A 118 14.02 5.55 2.95
N SER A 119 14.69 6.51 2.33
CA SER A 119 15.80 6.24 1.41
C SER A 119 16.95 5.44 2.03
N ASP A 120 17.23 5.62 3.33
CA ASP A 120 18.27 4.90 4.06
C ASP A 120 17.98 3.40 4.22
N HIS A 121 16.74 2.97 3.93
CA HIS A 121 16.31 1.58 4.00
C HIS A 121 16.13 0.91 2.63
N TRP A 122 16.46 1.62 1.52
CA TRP A 122 16.36 1.07 0.17
C TRP A 122 17.37 -0.05 -0.09
N GLY A 123 17.10 -0.86 -1.11
CA GLY A 123 17.98 -1.95 -1.53
C GLY A 123 18.00 -3.18 -0.61
N ARG A 124 17.39 -3.12 0.57
CA ARG A 124 17.40 -4.19 1.59
C ARG A 124 16.21 -5.16 1.50
N GLY A 125 15.29 -4.94 0.56
CA GLY A 125 14.10 -5.78 0.37
C GLY A 125 12.97 -5.55 1.39
N LEU A 126 13.07 -4.55 2.27
CA LEU A 126 12.08 -4.29 3.32
C LEU A 126 10.72 -3.86 2.76
N ALA A 127 10.69 -3.01 1.71
CA ALA A 127 9.44 -2.65 1.04
C ALA A 127 8.76 -3.88 0.43
N ARG A 128 9.53 -4.81 -0.16
CA ARG A 128 8.98 -6.06 -0.70
C ARG A 128 8.37 -6.93 0.39
N GLU A 129 9.02 -7.02 1.55
CA GLU A 129 8.49 -7.77 2.69
C GLU A 129 7.19 -7.12 3.22
N ALA A 130 7.19 -5.80 3.42
CA ALA A 130 6.01 -5.06 3.88
C ALA A 130 4.82 -5.20 2.94
N THR A 131 5.04 -5.02 1.62
CA THR A 131 3.97 -5.18 0.63
C THR A 131 3.48 -6.63 0.54
N ALA A 132 4.34 -7.64 0.73
CA ALA A 132 3.92 -9.04 0.78
C ALA A 132 2.95 -9.29 1.95
N LEU A 133 3.23 -8.75 3.14
CA LEU A 133 2.32 -8.85 4.29
C LEU A 133 0.94 -8.24 4.00
N ALA A 134 0.91 -7.06 3.38
CA ALA A 134 -0.33 -6.41 2.99
C ALA A 134 -1.11 -7.22 1.94
N LEU A 135 -0.41 -7.81 0.94
CA LEU A 135 -1.01 -8.66 -0.08
C LEU A 135 -1.57 -9.96 0.51
N ASP A 136 -0.83 -10.59 1.43
CA ASP A 136 -1.30 -11.80 2.15
C ASP A 136 -2.59 -11.51 2.91
N TRP A 137 -2.61 -10.40 3.65
CA TRP A 137 -3.79 -9.99 4.39
C TRP A 137 -4.97 -9.65 3.46
N ALA A 138 -4.72 -8.91 2.38
CA ALA A 138 -5.75 -8.52 1.42
C ALA A 138 -6.41 -9.74 0.73
N VAL A 139 -5.59 -10.72 0.34
CA VAL A 139 -6.04 -11.90 -0.42
C VAL A 139 -6.63 -12.97 0.49
N ASP A 140 -5.97 -13.28 1.62
CA ASP A 140 -6.32 -14.45 2.42
C ASP A 140 -7.23 -14.12 3.61
N THR A 141 -7.16 -12.88 4.13
CA THR A 141 -7.99 -12.45 5.27
C THR A 141 -9.21 -11.68 4.80
N VAL A 142 -9.04 -10.66 3.95
CA VAL A 142 -10.16 -9.86 3.42
C VAL A 142 -10.91 -10.60 2.32
N GLY A 143 -10.23 -11.43 1.53
CA GLY A 143 -10.82 -12.16 0.42
C GLY A 143 -10.90 -11.33 -0.88
N LEU A 144 -10.02 -10.34 -1.05
CA LEU A 144 -9.97 -9.58 -2.29
C LEU A 144 -9.57 -10.50 -3.45
N HIS A 145 -10.17 -10.25 -4.61
CA HIS A 145 -9.90 -10.98 -5.85
C HIS A 145 -8.77 -10.35 -6.65
N ARG A 146 -8.61 -9.03 -6.53
CA ARG A 146 -7.66 -8.25 -7.31
C ARG A 146 -7.05 -7.11 -6.49
N ILE A 147 -5.77 -6.89 -6.69
CA ILE A 147 -5.06 -5.72 -6.19
C ILE A 147 -4.50 -4.95 -7.38
N ASP A 148 -4.81 -3.66 -7.43
CA ASP A 148 -4.30 -2.74 -8.45
C ASP A 148 -3.13 -1.92 -7.89
N ALA A 149 -2.29 -1.41 -8.77
CA ALA A 149 -1.25 -0.43 -8.46
C ALA A 149 -1.08 0.54 -9.62
N GLY A 150 -1.03 1.85 -9.32
CA GLY A 150 -0.68 2.90 -10.27
C GLY A 150 0.68 3.49 -9.92
N ILE A 151 1.59 3.58 -10.88
CA ILE A 151 2.94 4.13 -10.67
C ILE A 151 3.29 5.15 -11.76
N ASP A 152 4.19 6.08 -11.43
CA ASP A 152 4.88 6.88 -12.45
C ASP A 152 5.71 5.94 -13.34
N PRO A 153 5.60 6.01 -14.68
CA PRO A 153 6.35 5.14 -15.59
C PRO A 153 7.87 5.19 -15.42
N ASP A 154 8.40 6.27 -14.86
CA ASP A 154 9.84 6.42 -14.59
C ASP A 154 10.25 5.78 -13.26
N ASN A 155 9.30 5.34 -12.43
CA ASN A 155 9.57 4.68 -11.16
C ASN A 155 9.94 3.20 -11.34
N GLN A 156 11.16 2.97 -11.87
CA GLN A 156 11.69 1.63 -12.13
C GLN A 156 11.76 0.75 -10.88
N ALA A 157 12.03 1.37 -9.71
CA ALA A 157 12.13 0.64 -8.45
C ALA A 157 10.78 0.04 -8.04
N SER A 158 9.71 0.83 -8.12
CA SER A 158 8.35 0.37 -7.83
C SER A 158 7.89 -0.68 -8.84
N ARG A 159 8.14 -0.44 -10.14
CA ARG A 159 7.84 -1.43 -11.20
C ARG A 159 8.51 -2.77 -10.92
N ALA A 160 9.81 -2.77 -10.62
CA ALA A 160 10.55 -3.99 -10.34
C ALA A 160 10.03 -4.72 -9.09
N LEU A 161 9.63 -4.00 -8.05
CA LEU A 161 9.04 -4.57 -6.84
C LEU A 161 7.69 -5.23 -7.15
N LEU A 162 6.79 -4.52 -7.85
CA LEU A 162 5.47 -5.04 -8.23
C LEU A 162 5.56 -6.28 -9.11
N HIS A 163 6.42 -6.26 -10.15
CA HIS A 163 6.66 -7.45 -10.98
C HIS A 163 7.23 -8.63 -10.19
N ARG A 164 8.07 -8.39 -9.19
CA ARG A 164 8.54 -9.45 -8.28
C ARG A 164 7.41 -10.05 -7.43
N HIS A 165 6.33 -9.33 -7.18
CA HIS A 165 5.13 -9.86 -6.56
C HIS A 165 4.18 -10.54 -7.55
N GLY A 166 4.44 -10.42 -8.86
CA GLY A 166 3.61 -11.01 -9.90
C GLY A 166 2.56 -10.08 -10.48
N PHE A 167 2.62 -8.79 -10.16
CA PHE A 167 1.81 -7.81 -10.89
C PHE A 167 2.17 -7.80 -12.36
N LEU A 168 1.17 -7.69 -13.22
CA LEU A 168 1.34 -7.53 -14.66
C LEU A 168 1.01 -6.09 -15.04
N THR A 169 1.78 -5.51 -15.95
CA THR A 169 1.45 -4.22 -16.56
C THR A 169 0.25 -4.41 -17.49
N GLU A 170 -0.81 -3.64 -17.28
CA GLU A 170 -2.07 -3.74 -18.04
C GLU A 170 -2.34 -2.54 -18.94
N GLY A 171 -1.65 -1.43 -18.69
CA GLY A 171 -1.82 -0.25 -19.53
C GLY A 171 -1.08 0.98 -19.03
N ARG A 172 -1.27 2.08 -19.78
CA ARG A 172 -0.74 3.40 -19.47
C ARG A 172 -1.85 4.44 -19.69
N GLN A 173 -2.03 5.29 -18.71
CA GLN A 173 -2.90 6.46 -18.81
C GLN A 173 -2.03 7.69 -19.01
N ARG A 174 -2.23 8.38 -20.14
CA ARG A 174 -1.48 9.61 -20.44
C ARG A 174 -2.03 10.76 -19.63
N GLU A 175 -1.13 11.60 -19.11
CA GLU A 175 -1.46 12.86 -18.43
C GLU A 175 -2.53 12.70 -17.34
N SER A 176 -2.50 11.58 -16.63
CA SER A 176 -3.52 11.19 -15.65
C SER A 176 -3.24 11.68 -14.25
N PHE A 177 -2.06 12.26 -14.02
CA PHE A 177 -1.65 12.62 -12.68
C PHE A 177 -0.94 13.97 -12.62
N PHE A 178 -1.34 14.82 -11.68
CA PHE A 178 -0.76 16.15 -11.47
C PHE A 178 -0.08 16.23 -10.10
N VAL A 179 1.14 16.78 -10.08
CA VAL A 179 1.86 17.17 -8.86
C VAL A 179 2.27 18.64 -9.02
N GLY A 180 1.51 19.56 -8.44
CA GLY A 180 1.61 20.98 -8.76
C GLY A 180 1.33 21.20 -10.25
N GLU A 181 2.23 21.88 -10.95
CA GLU A 181 2.14 22.13 -12.40
C GLU A 181 2.67 20.96 -13.26
N ARG A 182 3.32 19.97 -12.63
CA ARG A 182 3.85 18.83 -13.35
C ARG A 182 2.76 17.80 -13.63
N VAL A 183 2.55 17.50 -14.91
CA VAL A 183 1.68 16.41 -15.33
C VAL A 183 2.52 15.17 -15.65
N THR A 184 2.03 14.00 -15.24
CA THR A 184 2.67 12.70 -15.52
C THR A 184 1.65 11.67 -15.99
N ASP A 185 2.16 10.67 -16.69
CA ASP A 185 1.38 9.49 -17.01
C ASP A 185 1.31 8.55 -15.79
N SER A 186 0.38 7.61 -15.82
CA SER A 186 0.35 6.49 -14.87
C SER A 186 0.48 5.18 -15.63
N GLU A 187 1.38 4.31 -15.17
CA GLU A 187 1.40 2.91 -15.56
C GLU A 187 0.51 2.11 -14.61
N LEU A 188 -0.40 1.34 -15.16
CA LEU A 188 -1.37 0.54 -14.43
C LEU A 188 -0.90 -0.90 -14.36
N LEU A 189 -0.84 -1.45 -13.16
CA LEU A 189 -0.49 -2.84 -12.90
C LEU A 189 -1.58 -3.52 -12.08
N GLY A 190 -1.80 -4.81 -12.32
CA GLY A 190 -2.78 -5.62 -11.62
C GLY A 190 -2.21 -6.96 -11.15
N LEU A 191 -2.69 -7.43 -10.01
CA LEU A 191 -2.39 -8.74 -9.44
C LEU A 191 -3.70 -9.46 -9.10
N LEU A 192 -3.88 -10.68 -9.62
CA LEU A 192 -4.99 -11.53 -9.21
C LEU A 192 -4.63 -12.36 -7.97
N ALA A 193 -5.62 -12.62 -7.12
CA ALA A 193 -5.45 -13.45 -5.92
C ALA A 193 -4.97 -14.87 -6.26
N SER A 194 -5.41 -15.42 -7.40
CA SER A 194 -4.94 -16.72 -7.91
C SER A 194 -3.44 -16.74 -8.16
N ASP A 195 -2.95 -15.69 -8.84
CA ASP A 195 -1.54 -15.59 -9.24
C ASP A 195 -0.64 -15.38 -8.02
N TRP A 196 -1.11 -14.57 -7.05
CA TRP A 196 -0.43 -14.38 -5.77
C TRP A 196 -0.28 -15.69 -5.00
N ARG A 197 -1.38 -16.48 -4.86
CA ARG A 197 -1.35 -17.77 -4.17
C ARG A 197 -0.45 -18.77 -4.88
N GLN A 198 -0.51 -18.87 -6.20
CA GLN A 198 0.33 -19.76 -6.99
C GLN A 198 1.82 -19.41 -6.81
N ARG A 199 2.17 -18.13 -6.85
CA ARG A 199 3.54 -17.65 -6.67
C ARG A 199 4.08 -17.98 -5.28
N ARG A 200 3.29 -17.80 -4.23
CA ARG A 200 3.67 -18.17 -2.85
C ARG A 200 3.88 -19.67 -2.70
N ALA A 201 3.00 -20.48 -3.28
CA ALA A 201 3.15 -21.93 -3.26
C ALA A 201 4.44 -22.37 -3.96
N ALA A 202 4.76 -21.80 -5.13
CA ALA A 202 6.00 -22.06 -5.85
C ALA A 202 7.25 -21.64 -5.05
N ALA A 203 7.24 -20.48 -4.39
CA ALA A 203 8.33 -20.02 -3.54
C ALA A 203 8.55 -20.94 -2.32
N ALA A 204 7.47 -21.39 -1.68
CA ALA A 204 7.55 -22.32 -0.55
C ALA A 204 8.08 -23.71 -0.97
N ALA A 205 7.78 -24.16 -2.18
CA ALA A 205 8.29 -25.42 -2.72
C ALA A 205 9.80 -25.36 -3.06
N ALA A 206 10.30 -24.18 -3.47
CA ALA A 206 11.71 -23.97 -3.83
C ALA A 206 12.67 -23.90 -2.61
N VAL A 207 12.15 -23.77 -1.40
CA VAL A 207 12.93 -23.69 -0.12
C VAL A 207 13.05 -25.08 0.55
N ARG A 208 12.30 -26.07 0.07
CA ARG A 208 12.36 -27.48 0.56
C ARG A 208 13.33 -28.31 -0.25
#